data_d327219ee1c52737076f1f5bfd22ad2f
#
_entry.id   d327219ee1c52737076f1f5bfd22ad2f
#
_cell.length_a   1.000
_cell.length_b   1.000
_cell.length_c   1.000
_cell.angle_alpha   90.00
_cell.angle_beta   90.00
_cell.angle_gamma   90.00
#
_symmetry.space_group_name_H-M   'P 1'
#
loop_
_entity.id
_entity.type
_entity.pdbx_description
1 polymer ?
#
loop_
_entity_poly.entity_id
_entity_poly.type
_entity_poly.pdbx_seq_one_letter_code
_entity_poly.pdbx_strand_id
1 'polypeptide(L)'
;MVDEAENTAEESEAVAEEKPSNIGKIEWMDLTVPDAGQLQKFYTSVVGWSSNDVDMGSYSDFSLNLPGTEDTIAGVCHARIGNANIPSQWLIYVRVASVVDSAQQCKKMGGEVLDGPRRMGGSNFCVIKDPAGAVMALLSD
;
A
#
# COMPACT_ATOMS: atom_id res chain seq x y z
N MET A 1 -3.18 21.26 40.43
CA MET A 1 -3.80 21.73 39.26
C MET A 1 -2.91 21.62 38.03
N VAL A 2 -1.86 22.36 38.03
CA VAL A 2 -0.90 22.25 36.95
C VAL A 2 -0.37 20.83 36.89
N ASP A 3 -0.17 20.25 38.04
CA ASP A 3 0.37 18.89 38.07
C ASP A 3 -0.55 17.88 37.43
N GLU A 4 -1.84 18.07 37.66
CA GLU A 4 -2.78 17.15 37.05
C GLU A 4 -2.73 17.22 35.53
N ALA A 5 -2.64 18.45 35.02
CA ALA A 5 -2.55 18.61 33.58
C ALA A 5 -1.29 17.95 33.06
N GLU A 6 -0.20 18.11 33.77
CA GLU A 6 1.04 17.53 33.30
C GLU A 6 0.97 16.00 33.30
N ASN A 7 0.39 15.44 34.35
CA ASN A 7 0.29 13.98 34.39
C ASN A 7 -0.56 13.47 33.27
N THR A 8 -1.65 14.14 33.00
CA THR A 8 -2.50 13.73 31.88
C THR A 8 -1.75 13.80 30.58
N ALA A 9 -0.96 14.83 30.40
CA ALA A 9 -0.18 14.97 29.18
C ALA A 9 0.82 13.83 29.02
N GLU A 10 1.45 13.44 30.13
CA GLU A 10 2.41 12.35 30.04
C GLU A 10 1.73 11.06 29.64
N GLU A 11 0.60 10.77 30.23
CA GLU A 11 -0.10 9.57 29.84
C GLU A 11 -0.50 9.61 28.38
N SER A 12 -0.94 10.77 27.92
CA SER A 12 -1.29 10.91 26.52
C SER A 12 -0.09 10.68 25.65
N GLU A 13 1.05 11.18 26.05
CA GLU A 13 2.25 10.99 25.25
C GLU A 13 2.63 9.53 25.17
N ALA A 14 2.54 8.81 26.28
CA ALA A 14 2.88 7.40 26.27
C ALA A 14 1.97 6.64 25.34
N VAL A 15 0.66 6.93 25.37
CA VAL A 15 -0.27 6.28 24.47
C VAL A 15 0.05 6.66 23.03
N ALA A 16 0.37 7.93 22.79
CA ALA A 16 0.67 8.36 21.44
C ALA A 16 1.91 7.67 20.90
N GLU A 17 2.92 7.45 21.76
CA GLU A 17 4.11 6.76 21.31
C GLU A 17 3.82 5.34 20.91
N GLU A 18 2.94 4.68 21.64
CA GLU A 18 2.57 3.33 21.28
C GLU A 18 1.69 3.29 20.10
N LYS A 19 1.01 4.38 19.81
CA LYS A 19 0.14 4.39 18.66
C LYS A 19 0.93 4.14 17.43
N PRO A 20 0.42 3.34 16.56
CA PRO A 20 1.00 3.25 15.24
C PRO A 20 0.86 4.60 14.60
N SER A 21 1.83 5.44 14.83
CA SER A 21 1.81 6.77 14.26
C SER A 21 1.79 6.73 12.75
N ASN A 22 1.77 5.50 12.18
CA ASN A 22 1.74 5.32 10.74
C ASN A 22 0.32 5.22 10.18
N ILE A 23 -0.70 5.22 11.03
CA ILE A 23 -2.07 5.14 10.51
C ILE A 23 -2.33 6.37 9.65
N GLY A 24 -2.81 6.12 8.43
CA GLY A 24 -3.03 7.15 7.44
C GLY A 24 -1.84 7.43 6.56
N LYS A 25 -0.69 6.81 6.84
CA LYS A 25 0.51 7.03 6.05
C LYS A 25 0.41 6.31 4.71
N ILE A 26 0.81 6.99 3.65
CA ILE A 26 0.97 6.35 2.34
C ILE A 26 2.34 5.70 2.35
N GLU A 27 2.37 4.37 2.39
CA GLU A 27 3.61 3.63 2.62
C GLU A 27 4.23 3.07 1.36
N TRP A 28 3.45 2.90 0.32
CA TRP A 28 3.94 2.21 -0.86
C TRP A 28 3.08 2.59 -2.05
N MET A 29 3.59 2.28 -3.22
CA MET A 29 2.87 2.49 -4.47
C MET A 29 3.33 1.41 -5.43
N ASP A 30 2.39 0.80 -6.16
CA ASP A 30 2.79 -0.12 -7.21
C ASP A 30 1.74 -0.23 -8.29
N LEU A 31 2.11 -0.92 -9.36
CA LEU A 31 1.32 -1.11 -10.56
C LEU A 31 1.28 -2.61 -10.82
N THR A 32 0.08 -3.16 -10.97
CA THR A 32 -0.09 -4.57 -11.31
C THR A 32 -0.70 -4.64 -12.71
N VAL A 33 0.03 -5.26 -13.64
CA VAL A 33 -0.34 -5.25 -15.06
C VAL A 33 -0.04 -6.62 -15.66
N PRO A 34 -0.68 -6.96 -16.79
CA PRO A 34 -0.42 -8.27 -17.41
C PRO A 34 1.03 -8.45 -17.84
N ASP A 35 1.67 -7.42 -18.36
CA ASP A 35 3.05 -7.53 -18.83
C ASP A 35 3.91 -6.52 -18.09
N ALA A 36 4.38 -6.92 -16.90
CA ALA A 36 5.16 -6.03 -16.06
C ALA A 36 6.51 -5.70 -16.70
N GLY A 37 7.07 -6.61 -17.49
CA GLY A 37 8.35 -6.34 -18.15
C GLY A 37 8.25 -5.20 -19.15
N GLN A 38 7.16 -5.12 -19.88
CA GLN A 38 6.94 -4.03 -20.81
C GLN A 38 6.82 -2.71 -20.05
N LEU A 39 6.06 -2.70 -18.98
CA LEU A 39 5.83 -1.49 -18.22
C LEU A 39 7.07 -1.03 -17.48
N GLN A 40 7.87 -1.98 -16.98
CA GLN A 40 9.13 -1.66 -16.34
C GLN A 40 10.03 -0.90 -17.34
N LYS A 41 10.09 -1.36 -18.58
CA LYS A 41 10.90 -0.68 -19.60
C LYS A 41 10.32 0.69 -19.92
N PHE A 42 8.98 0.76 -20.02
CA PHE A 42 8.34 2.03 -20.31
C PHE A 42 8.68 3.07 -19.25
N TYR A 43 8.53 2.73 -17.98
CA TYR A 43 8.71 3.70 -16.92
C TYR A 43 10.16 4.05 -16.66
N THR A 44 11.08 3.09 -16.81
CA THR A 44 12.49 3.44 -16.67
C THR A 44 12.91 4.37 -17.80
N SER A 45 12.31 4.24 -18.97
CA SER A 45 12.64 5.10 -20.09
C SER A 45 11.99 6.46 -19.96
N VAL A 46 10.71 6.51 -19.63
CA VAL A 46 9.94 7.75 -19.61
C VAL A 46 10.26 8.62 -18.40
N VAL A 47 10.42 7.97 -17.24
CA VAL A 47 10.64 8.70 -15.99
C VAL A 47 12.13 8.78 -15.65
N GLY A 48 12.88 7.76 -16.05
CA GLY A 48 14.30 7.71 -15.72
C GLY A 48 14.60 6.93 -14.45
N TRP A 49 13.62 6.25 -13.89
CA TRP A 49 13.88 5.37 -12.75
C TRP A 49 14.80 4.23 -13.15
N SER A 50 15.57 3.70 -12.20
CA SER A 50 16.25 2.42 -12.41
C SER A 50 15.37 1.33 -11.82
N SER A 51 15.68 0.06 -12.15
CA SER A 51 14.86 -1.03 -11.67
C SER A 51 15.74 -2.24 -11.33
N ASN A 52 15.22 -3.06 -10.42
CA ASN A 52 15.82 -4.35 -10.08
C ASN A 52 14.76 -5.41 -10.19
N ASP A 53 15.20 -6.61 -10.59
CA ASP A 53 14.31 -7.76 -10.63
C ASP A 53 13.99 -8.20 -9.20
N VAL A 54 12.75 -8.60 -8.99
CA VAL A 54 12.30 -9.21 -7.75
C VAL A 54 11.90 -10.63 -8.10
N ASP A 55 12.66 -11.60 -7.61
CA ASP A 55 12.47 -13.01 -7.97
C ASP A 55 11.18 -13.52 -7.33
N MET A 56 10.25 -13.96 -8.16
CA MET A 56 8.99 -14.51 -7.72
C MET A 56 8.92 -16.02 -7.98
N GLY A 57 10.05 -16.66 -8.25
CA GLY A 57 10.12 -18.08 -8.54
C GLY A 57 10.21 -18.33 -10.02
N SER A 58 9.08 -18.47 -10.69
CA SER A 58 9.07 -18.76 -12.12
C SER A 58 9.06 -17.49 -12.98
N TYR A 59 8.98 -16.32 -12.36
CA TYR A 59 8.98 -15.04 -13.07
C TYR A 59 9.54 -13.98 -12.12
N SER A 60 9.73 -12.77 -12.64
CA SER A 60 10.20 -11.64 -11.83
C SER A 60 9.23 -10.50 -11.93
N ASP A 61 8.96 -9.87 -10.78
CA ASP A 61 8.40 -8.54 -10.73
C ASP A 61 9.56 -7.55 -10.64
N PHE A 62 9.27 -6.28 -10.51
CA PHE A 62 10.31 -5.26 -10.55
C PHE A 62 10.13 -4.24 -9.45
N SER A 63 11.24 -3.85 -8.85
CA SER A 63 11.25 -2.67 -7.99
C SER A 63 11.79 -1.51 -8.81
N LEU A 64 11.25 -0.32 -8.56
CA LEU A 64 11.69 0.90 -9.21
C LEU A 64 12.40 1.75 -8.18
N ASN A 65 13.56 2.25 -8.54
CA ASN A 65 14.45 2.96 -7.63
C ASN A 65 14.73 4.35 -8.14
N LEU A 66 15.06 5.25 -7.22
CA LEU A 66 15.64 6.52 -7.61
C LEU A 66 16.95 6.24 -8.32
N PRO A 67 17.21 6.91 -9.47
CA PRO A 67 18.38 6.62 -10.27
C PRO A 67 19.66 6.78 -9.47
N GLY A 68 20.55 5.80 -9.60
CA GLY A 68 21.82 5.86 -8.93
C GLY A 68 21.80 5.57 -7.46
N THR A 69 20.68 5.07 -6.94
CA THR A 69 20.56 4.75 -5.51
C THR A 69 19.93 3.38 -5.37
N GLU A 70 19.94 2.90 -4.12
CA GLU A 70 19.24 1.68 -3.77
C GLU A 70 17.84 1.99 -3.20
N ASP A 71 17.40 3.24 -3.27
CA ASP A 71 16.12 3.64 -2.67
C ASP A 71 14.98 3.21 -3.56
N THR A 72 14.26 2.19 -3.15
CA THR A 72 13.08 1.70 -3.86
C THR A 72 11.89 2.57 -3.53
N ILE A 73 11.20 3.03 -4.56
CA ILE A 73 10.08 3.94 -4.38
C ILE A 73 8.75 3.34 -4.84
N ALA A 74 8.79 2.31 -5.68
CA ALA A 74 7.56 1.75 -6.23
C ALA A 74 7.84 0.36 -6.75
N GLY A 75 6.79 -0.34 -7.16
CA GLY A 75 6.91 -1.66 -7.75
C GLY A 75 6.08 -1.78 -9.01
N VAL A 76 6.46 -2.72 -9.87
CA VAL A 76 5.67 -3.11 -11.04
C VAL A 76 5.56 -4.63 -10.98
N CYS A 77 4.32 -5.11 -10.93
CA CYS A 77 4.05 -6.51 -10.67
C CYS A 77 3.21 -7.10 -11.80
N HIS A 78 3.43 -8.39 -12.05
CA HIS A 78 2.60 -9.11 -13.01
C HIS A 78 1.24 -9.42 -12.40
N ALA A 79 0.18 -9.22 -13.18
CA ALA A 79 -1.15 -9.67 -12.81
C ALA A 79 -1.19 -11.19 -12.92
N ARG A 80 -1.51 -11.86 -11.82
CA ARG A 80 -1.58 -13.32 -11.75
C ARG A 80 -2.91 -13.69 -11.11
N ILE A 81 -3.16 -14.98 -10.99
CA ILE A 81 -4.44 -15.43 -10.46
C ILE A 81 -4.71 -14.82 -9.09
N GLY A 82 -3.68 -14.73 -8.25
CA GLY A 82 -3.86 -14.25 -6.88
C GLY A 82 -4.13 -12.76 -6.76
N ASN A 83 -3.85 -11.98 -7.82
CA ASN A 83 -4.06 -10.53 -7.79
C ASN A 83 -4.79 -10.04 -9.04
N ALA A 84 -5.59 -10.93 -9.66
CA ALA A 84 -6.25 -10.61 -10.91
C ALA A 84 -7.31 -9.53 -10.78
N ASN A 85 -7.81 -9.31 -9.57
CA ASN A 85 -8.85 -8.29 -9.35
C ASN A 85 -8.28 -6.90 -9.11
N ILE A 86 -6.96 -6.76 -9.12
CA ILE A 86 -6.32 -5.46 -8.96
C ILE A 86 -6.28 -4.80 -10.34
N PRO A 87 -6.83 -3.59 -10.48
CA PRO A 87 -6.86 -2.94 -11.79
C PRO A 87 -5.47 -2.46 -12.21
N SER A 88 -5.29 -2.26 -13.52
CA SER A 88 -4.03 -1.79 -14.08
C SER A 88 -3.91 -0.30 -13.87
N GLN A 89 -3.54 0.09 -12.68
CA GLN A 89 -3.35 1.51 -12.34
C GLN A 89 -2.40 1.61 -11.17
N TRP A 90 -1.79 2.76 -11.02
CA TRP A 90 -0.92 3.02 -9.87
C TRP A 90 -1.77 3.07 -8.63
N LEU A 91 -1.48 2.17 -7.68
CA LEU A 91 -2.20 2.12 -6.42
C LEU A 91 -1.32 2.66 -5.32
N ILE A 92 -1.85 3.56 -4.53
CA ILE A 92 -1.19 3.92 -3.28
C ILE A 92 -1.68 2.95 -2.20
N TYR A 93 -0.79 2.66 -1.25
CA TYR A 93 -1.07 1.75 -0.14
C TYR A 93 -1.05 2.58 1.14
N VAL A 94 -2.15 2.59 1.84
CA VAL A 94 -2.31 3.43 3.02
C VAL A 94 -2.45 2.55 4.25
N ARG A 95 -1.74 2.90 5.30
CA ARG A 95 -1.79 2.17 6.57
C ARG A 95 -3.06 2.50 7.31
N VAL A 96 -3.79 1.45 7.73
CA VAL A 96 -4.99 1.60 8.56
C VAL A 96 -4.83 0.72 9.80
N ALA A 97 -5.70 0.93 10.77
CA ALA A 97 -5.66 0.15 12.00
C ALA A 97 -6.07 -1.30 11.75
N SER A 98 -7.07 -1.52 10.90
CA SER A 98 -7.61 -2.85 10.61
C SER A 98 -8.22 -2.83 9.22
N VAL A 99 -7.67 -3.62 8.30
CA VAL A 99 -8.24 -3.66 6.95
C VAL A 99 -9.64 -4.28 6.97
N VAL A 100 -9.92 -5.18 7.92
CA VAL A 100 -11.25 -5.78 8.00
C VAL A 100 -12.26 -4.70 8.36
N ASP A 101 -11.95 -3.90 9.35
CA ASP A 101 -12.86 -2.82 9.76
C ASP A 101 -13.00 -1.79 8.65
N SER A 102 -11.88 -1.43 8.02
CA SER A 102 -11.92 -0.46 6.92
C SER A 102 -12.73 -0.97 5.75
N ALA A 103 -12.63 -2.26 5.44
CA ALA A 103 -13.41 -2.83 4.35
C ALA A 103 -14.90 -2.73 4.64
N GLN A 104 -15.30 -3.02 5.89
CA GLN A 104 -16.70 -2.90 6.27
C GLN A 104 -17.17 -1.47 6.18
N GLN A 105 -16.34 -0.55 6.66
CA GLN A 105 -16.69 0.86 6.61
C GLN A 105 -16.78 1.35 5.17
N CYS A 106 -15.90 0.85 4.31
CA CYS A 106 -15.94 1.19 2.90
C CYS A 106 -17.30 0.87 2.29
N LYS A 107 -17.80 -0.33 2.56
CA LYS A 107 -19.10 -0.75 2.03
C LYS A 107 -20.21 0.13 2.56
N LYS A 108 -20.15 0.47 3.85
CA LYS A 108 -21.18 1.31 4.45
C LYS A 108 -21.21 2.70 3.84
N MET A 109 -20.07 3.18 3.41
CA MET A 109 -19.95 4.54 2.89
C MET A 109 -20.09 4.60 1.38
N GLY A 110 -20.52 3.51 0.75
CA GLY A 110 -20.80 3.52 -0.68
C GLY A 110 -19.66 3.09 -1.57
N GLY A 111 -18.59 2.58 -0.98
CA GLY A 111 -17.49 2.04 -1.75
C GLY A 111 -17.65 0.54 -1.99
N GLU A 112 -16.63 -0.03 -2.60
CA GLU A 112 -16.64 -1.43 -2.98
C GLU A 112 -15.29 -2.04 -2.64
N VAL A 113 -15.28 -3.29 -2.17
CA VAL A 113 -14.03 -4.01 -1.92
C VAL A 113 -13.75 -4.87 -3.13
N LEU A 114 -12.61 -4.62 -3.78
CA LEU A 114 -12.24 -5.32 -5.00
C LEU A 114 -11.42 -6.56 -4.73
N ASP A 115 -10.63 -6.57 -3.65
CA ASP A 115 -9.72 -7.68 -3.33
C ASP A 115 -9.51 -7.69 -1.83
N GLY A 116 -9.56 -8.89 -1.24
CA GLY A 116 -9.33 -9.07 0.18
C GLY A 116 -10.53 -8.73 1.03
N PRO A 117 -10.35 -8.57 2.33
CA PRO A 117 -9.10 -8.61 3.10
C PRO A 117 -8.43 -9.97 3.07
N ARG A 118 -7.09 -9.96 2.96
CA ARG A 118 -6.30 -11.19 2.97
C ARG A 118 -4.88 -10.86 3.36
N ARG A 119 -4.10 -11.89 3.66
CA ARG A 119 -2.69 -11.69 3.96
C ARG A 119 -1.93 -11.51 2.66
N MET A 120 -0.97 -10.61 2.68
CA MET A 120 -0.07 -10.40 1.57
C MET A 120 1.28 -10.01 2.16
N GLY A 121 2.27 -10.89 1.99
CA GLY A 121 3.53 -10.69 2.68
C GLY A 121 3.30 -10.75 4.17
N GLY A 122 3.82 -9.81 4.91
CA GLY A 122 3.67 -9.77 6.34
C GLY A 122 2.50 -8.97 6.85
N SER A 123 1.60 -8.55 5.97
CA SER A 123 0.53 -7.61 6.33
C SER A 123 -0.82 -8.13 5.88
N ASN A 124 -1.86 -7.61 6.51
CA ASN A 124 -3.21 -7.75 5.98
C ASN A 124 -3.41 -6.68 4.93
N PHE A 125 -4.22 -6.98 3.94
CA PHE A 125 -4.29 -6.21 2.71
C PHE A 125 -5.70 -6.23 2.14
N CYS A 126 -6.14 -5.13 1.58
CA CYS A 126 -7.32 -5.12 0.72
C CYS A 126 -7.23 -3.97 -0.26
N VAL A 127 -8.00 -4.10 -1.33
CA VAL A 127 -8.12 -3.06 -2.36
C VAL A 127 -9.55 -2.60 -2.38
N ILE A 128 -9.74 -1.30 -2.33
CA ILE A 128 -11.08 -0.71 -2.29
C ILE A 128 -11.26 0.26 -3.44
N LYS A 129 -12.51 0.44 -3.83
CA LYS A 129 -12.91 1.45 -4.79
C LYS A 129 -13.85 2.40 -4.07
N ASP A 130 -13.54 3.70 -4.13
CA ASP A 130 -14.34 4.69 -3.44
C ASP A 130 -15.61 5.00 -4.23
N PRO A 131 -16.54 5.78 -3.69
CA PRO A 131 -17.81 6.06 -4.38
C PRO A 131 -17.64 6.78 -5.71
N ALA A 132 -16.50 7.42 -5.95
CA ALA A 132 -16.23 8.08 -7.22
C ALA A 132 -15.54 7.17 -8.22
N GLY A 133 -15.17 5.95 -7.81
CA GLY A 133 -14.51 5.01 -8.70
C GLY A 133 -12.99 4.99 -8.60
N ALA A 134 -12.40 5.75 -7.69
CA ALA A 134 -10.95 5.71 -7.50
C ALA A 134 -10.58 4.51 -6.64
N VAL A 135 -9.42 3.92 -6.92
CA VAL A 135 -9.01 2.67 -6.31
C VAL A 135 -7.72 2.89 -5.52
N MET A 136 -7.64 2.29 -4.35
CA MET A 136 -6.43 2.33 -3.54
C MET A 136 -6.36 1.06 -2.71
N ALA A 137 -5.19 0.80 -2.14
CA ALA A 137 -4.96 -0.36 -1.30
C ALA A 137 -4.78 0.06 0.14
N LEU A 138 -5.13 -0.85 1.05
CA LEU A 138 -5.01 -0.63 2.48
C LEU A 138 -4.17 -1.74 3.08
N LEU A 139 -3.37 -1.39 4.08
CA LEU A 139 -2.53 -2.33 4.80
C LEU A 139 -2.77 -2.19 6.29
N SER A 140 -2.68 -3.31 6.99
CA SER A 140 -2.63 -3.29 8.45
C SER A 140 -1.82 -4.49 8.93
N ASP A 141 -1.42 -4.44 10.18
CA ASP A 141 -0.72 -5.57 10.80
C ASP A 141 -1.65 -6.75 11.02
#